data_935911721fecdd6f0797c2e5c75c2df9
#
_entry.id   935911721fecdd6f0797c2e5c75c2df9
#
_cell.length_a   1.000
_cell.length_b   1.000
_cell.length_c   1.000
_cell.angle_alpha   90.00
_cell.angle_beta   90.00
_cell.angle_gamma   90.00
#
_symmetry.space_group_name_H-M   'P 1'
#
loop_
_entity.id
_entity.type
_entity.pdbx_description
1 polymer ?
#
loop_
_entity_poly.entity_id
_entity_poly.type
_entity_poly.pdbx_seq_one_letter_code
_entity_poly.pdbx_strand_id
1 'polypeptide(L)'
;MKKNLVIVLAHQDDEFCIFNRIINFNYKKNIYIFYMTSGLNVNLNKKNFNKRDLESISVLKKLGVPIENIFFLGRKLSINNNKLYINLHKAYKELIINLKKIKGNITVFTHALEGGHEDHDACNYLIKIANFKYKFFKECYQFPAYNGKNLPFIFFRVLSPISENGKVYKKKYKFFDRFKFIYFLFFYKSQLKIWIGLYPFIIFKYLFYKTDAIQKIKTNTLIRLPHKGKLLYEKRKYCTYKKFNNKILNFIKTYNNI
;
A
#
# COMPACT_ATOMS: atom_id res chain seq x y z
N MET A 1 7.28 -26.12 -3.68
CA MET A 1 7.90 -24.82 -3.97
C MET A 1 7.68 -23.86 -2.81
N LYS A 2 8.72 -23.06 -2.47
CA LYS A 2 8.66 -22.04 -1.40
C LYS A 2 7.58 -21.00 -1.73
N LYS A 3 6.67 -20.73 -0.78
CA LYS A 3 5.62 -19.70 -0.90
C LYS A 3 6.07 -18.43 -0.20
N ASN A 4 6.11 -17.32 -0.91
CA ASN A 4 6.49 -16.02 -0.37
C ASN A 4 5.30 -15.04 -0.45
N LEU A 5 5.19 -14.19 0.56
CA LEU A 5 4.26 -13.08 0.61
C LEU A 5 5.07 -11.79 0.51
N VAL A 6 4.84 -11.02 -0.55
CA VAL A 6 5.42 -9.69 -0.73
C VAL A 6 4.35 -8.65 -0.54
N ILE A 7 4.63 -7.64 0.26
CA ILE A 7 3.71 -6.52 0.50
C ILE A 7 4.44 -5.23 0.16
N VAL A 8 3.86 -4.46 -0.77
CA VAL A 8 4.41 -3.17 -1.22
C VAL A 8 3.50 -2.06 -0.74
N LEU A 9 4.02 -1.24 0.16
CA LEU A 9 3.34 -0.17 0.87
C LEU A 9 3.90 1.19 0.48
N ALA A 10 3.07 2.21 0.47
CA ALA A 10 3.52 3.57 0.23
C ALA A 10 4.22 4.14 1.48
N HIS A 11 3.55 4.04 2.65
CA HIS A 11 4.00 4.70 3.88
C HIS A 11 4.13 3.69 5.04
N GLN A 12 4.92 4.06 6.02
CA GLN A 12 5.00 3.40 7.31
C GLN A 12 3.71 3.72 8.08
N ASP A 13 2.94 2.75 8.42
CA ASP A 13 1.58 2.69 8.99
C ASP A 13 0.53 2.04 8.06
N ASP A 14 0.75 1.98 6.75
CA ASP A 14 -0.21 1.41 5.79
C ASP A 14 -0.49 -0.10 6.01
N GLU A 15 0.35 -0.79 6.76
CA GLU A 15 0.18 -2.21 7.09
C GLU A 15 -1.12 -2.52 7.83
N PHE A 16 -1.77 -1.52 8.46
CA PHE A 16 -3.09 -1.71 9.06
C PHE A 16 -4.12 -2.23 8.05
N CYS A 17 -4.01 -1.86 6.80
CA CYS A 17 -4.91 -2.31 5.75
C CYS A 17 -4.85 -3.82 5.50
N ILE A 18 -3.76 -4.49 5.92
CA ILE A 18 -3.45 -5.87 5.54
C ILE A 18 -3.07 -6.77 6.73
N PHE A 19 -3.22 -6.31 7.97
CA PHE A 19 -2.88 -7.08 9.18
C PHE A 19 -3.42 -8.51 9.17
N ASN A 20 -4.67 -8.70 8.75
CA ASN A 20 -5.30 -10.02 8.72
C ASN A 20 -4.60 -10.99 7.75
N ARG A 21 -4.06 -10.50 6.65
CA ARG A 21 -3.33 -11.33 5.68
C ARG A 21 -1.94 -11.68 6.19
N ILE A 22 -1.27 -10.74 6.87
CA ILE A 22 0.04 -10.95 7.49
C ILE A 22 -0.07 -11.98 8.60
N ILE A 23 -0.98 -11.80 9.57
CA ILE A 23 -1.10 -12.70 10.73
C ILE A 23 -1.55 -14.11 10.34
N ASN A 24 -2.31 -14.25 9.27
CA ASN A 24 -2.81 -15.53 8.78
C ASN A 24 -1.96 -16.16 7.65
N PHE A 25 -0.78 -15.64 7.36
CA PHE A 25 0.15 -16.27 6.44
C PHE A 25 1.02 -17.27 7.21
N ASN A 26 0.98 -18.54 6.81
CA ASN A 26 1.61 -19.63 7.58
C ASN A 26 3.15 -19.58 7.60
N TYR A 27 3.77 -19.04 6.55
CA TYR A 27 5.22 -19.02 6.39
C TYR A 27 5.81 -17.66 6.77
N LYS A 28 5.81 -17.31 8.06
CA LYS A 28 6.22 -15.97 8.55
C LYS A 28 7.59 -15.51 8.05
N LYS A 29 8.59 -16.42 8.04
CA LYS A 29 9.95 -16.17 7.55
C LYS A 29 10.00 -15.80 6.04
N ASN A 30 8.91 -15.98 5.31
CA ASN A 30 8.80 -15.70 3.89
C ASN A 30 7.90 -14.49 3.60
N ILE A 31 7.68 -13.61 4.57
CA ILE A 31 6.99 -12.33 4.38
C ILE A 31 8.03 -11.25 4.17
N TYR A 32 7.86 -10.46 3.10
CA TYR A 32 8.75 -9.35 2.70
C TYR A 32 7.91 -8.08 2.59
N ILE A 33 8.35 -7.01 3.25
CA ILE A 33 7.67 -5.71 3.27
C ILE A 33 8.55 -4.65 2.61
N PHE A 34 8.00 -3.91 1.66
CA PHE A 34 8.69 -2.82 0.96
C PHE A 34 7.94 -1.51 1.14
N TYR A 35 8.55 -0.52 1.79
CA TYR A 35 8.05 0.85 1.91
C TYR A 35 8.64 1.72 0.82
N MET A 36 7.77 2.32 -0.01
CA MET A 36 8.18 3.00 -1.24
C MET A 36 8.41 4.49 -1.06
N THR A 37 8.02 5.08 0.09
CA THR A 37 8.35 6.45 0.49
C THR A 37 9.14 6.47 1.80
N SER A 38 9.72 7.63 2.11
CA SER A 38 10.48 7.82 3.35
C SER A 38 9.60 8.04 4.58
N GLY A 39 8.30 8.23 4.40
CA GLY A 39 7.40 8.63 5.48
C GLY A 39 7.50 10.10 5.88
N LEU A 40 8.35 10.90 5.21
CA LEU A 40 8.56 12.32 5.51
C LEU A 40 7.75 13.22 4.57
N ASN A 41 7.22 14.30 5.12
CA ASN A 41 6.85 15.49 4.36
C ASN A 41 8.03 16.46 4.33
N VAL A 42 8.10 17.31 3.28
CA VAL A 42 9.22 18.24 3.05
C VAL A 42 9.56 19.11 4.28
N ASN A 43 8.58 19.34 5.16
CA ASN A 43 8.69 20.21 6.33
C ASN A 43 8.87 19.47 7.66
N LEU A 44 9.04 18.13 7.68
CA LEU A 44 9.21 17.39 8.93
C LEU A 44 10.68 17.13 9.26
N ASN A 45 11.02 17.33 10.55
CA ASN A 45 12.35 17.11 11.09
C ASN A 45 12.77 15.63 10.91
N LYS A 46 14.04 15.39 10.52
CA LYS A 46 14.62 14.04 10.33
C LYS A 46 14.43 13.07 11.51
N LYS A 47 14.25 13.58 12.73
CA LYS A 47 13.95 12.76 13.91
C LYS A 47 12.62 12.00 13.82
N ASN A 48 11.59 12.59 13.20
CA ASN A 48 10.27 11.93 13.07
C ASN A 48 10.28 10.76 12.11
N PHE A 49 11.19 10.75 11.18
CA PHE A 49 11.38 9.71 10.18
C PHE A 49 11.81 8.37 10.80
N ASN A 50 12.87 8.36 11.59
CA ASN A 50 13.32 7.12 12.26
C ASN A 50 12.27 6.56 13.22
N LYS A 51 11.45 7.43 13.83
CA LYS A 51 10.37 7.03 14.71
C LYS A 51 9.29 6.24 13.97
N ARG A 52 8.87 6.67 12.77
CA ARG A 52 7.88 5.94 11.96
C ARG A 52 8.39 4.56 11.54
N ASP A 53 9.63 4.46 11.11
CA ASP A 53 10.24 3.18 10.76
C ASP A 53 10.20 2.20 11.95
N LEU A 54 10.59 2.68 13.14
CA LEU A 54 10.60 1.87 14.37
C LEU A 54 9.19 1.47 14.81
N GLU A 55 8.20 2.33 14.64
CA GLU A 55 6.80 2.04 14.93
C GLU A 55 6.30 0.89 14.04
N SER A 56 6.53 0.97 12.72
CA SER A 56 6.17 -0.10 11.77
C SER A 56 6.94 -1.39 12.04
N ILE A 57 8.25 -1.33 12.31
CA ILE A 57 9.05 -2.51 12.70
C ILE A 57 8.46 -3.17 13.93
N SER A 58 8.09 -2.38 14.95
CA SER A 58 7.51 -2.90 16.20
C SER A 58 6.21 -3.67 15.96
N VAL A 59 5.32 -3.12 15.13
CA VAL A 59 4.06 -3.77 14.76
C VAL A 59 4.29 -5.02 13.91
N LEU A 60 5.13 -4.93 12.89
CA LEU A 60 5.42 -6.07 11.99
C LEU A 60 6.08 -7.23 12.72
N LYS A 61 6.99 -6.96 13.67
CA LYS A 61 7.56 -8.00 14.55
C LYS A 61 6.47 -8.73 15.35
N LYS A 62 5.52 -8.00 15.92
CA LYS A 62 4.38 -8.58 16.64
C LYS A 62 3.46 -9.39 15.73
N LEU A 63 3.44 -9.12 14.44
CA LEU A 63 2.77 -9.92 13.41
C LEU A 63 3.61 -11.11 12.92
N GLY A 64 4.85 -11.25 13.39
CA GLY A 64 5.76 -12.35 13.08
C GLY A 64 6.61 -12.13 11.82
N VAL A 65 6.72 -10.92 11.32
CA VAL A 65 7.58 -10.58 10.18
C VAL A 65 9.03 -10.40 10.65
N PRO A 66 10.03 -11.09 10.05
CA PRO A 66 11.44 -10.90 10.38
C PRO A 66 11.92 -9.49 9.99
N ILE A 67 12.77 -8.89 10.83
CA ILE A 67 13.27 -7.52 10.60
C ILE A 67 14.06 -7.44 9.29
N GLU A 68 14.87 -8.44 9.00
CA GLU A 68 15.68 -8.55 7.77
C GLU A 68 14.86 -8.57 6.48
N ASN A 69 13.56 -8.80 6.59
CA ASN A 69 12.63 -8.79 5.48
C ASN A 69 11.81 -7.48 5.37
N ILE A 70 12.16 -6.45 6.15
CA ILE A 70 11.50 -5.14 6.12
C ILE A 70 12.43 -4.13 5.44
N PHE A 71 12.03 -3.61 4.29
CA PHE A 71 12.86 -2.77 3.42
C PHE A 71 12.27 -1.37 3.27
N PHE A 72 13.01 -0.35 3.65
CA PHE A 72 12.64 1.06 3.52
C PHE A 72 13.26 1.66 2.25
N LEU A 73 12.74 1.23 1.07
CA LEU A 73 13.28 1.63 -0.24
C LEU A 73 13.13 3.13 -0.49
N GLY A 74 11.99 3.70 -0.11
CA GLY A 74 11.75 5.14 -0.25
C GLY A 74 12.72 5.98 0.57
N ARG A 75 13.12 5.50 1.76
CA ARG A 75 14.18 6.12 2.57
C ARG A 75 15.53 6.07 1.86
N LYS A 76 15.95 4.89 1.41
CA LYS A 76 17.20 4.71 0.67
C LYS A 76 17.30 5.65 -0.52
N LEU A 77 16.18 5.90 -1.20
CA LEU A 77 16.09 6.71 -2.41
C LEU A 77 15.72 8.18 -2.15
N SER A 78 15.54 8.59 -0.89
CA SER A 78 15.06 9.93 -0.51
C SER A 78 13.77 10.32 -1.24
N ILE A 79 12.79 9.40 -1.29
CA ILE A 79 11.46 9.64 -1.86
C ILE A 79 10.53 10.04 -0.73
N ASN A 80 10.18 11.32 -0.64
CA ASN A 80 9.25 11.84 0.37
C ASN A 80 7.81 11.43 0.08
N ASN A 81 6.94 11.57 1.08
CA ASN A 81 5.49 11.43 0.90
C ASN A 81 4.99 12.38 -0.19
N ASN A 82 3.94 11.97 -0.88
CA ASN A 82 3.36 12.70 -2.01
C ASN A 82 4.30 12.87 -3.22
N LYS A 83 5.41 12.11 -3.26
CA LYS A 83 6.45 12.23 -4.31
C LYS A 83 6.77 10.93 -5.04
N LEU A 84 6.10 9.82 -4.71
CA LEU A 84 6.39 8.53 -5.37
C LEU A 84 6.08 8.59 -6.87
N TYR A 85 4.94 9.19 -7.26
CA TYR A 85 4.51 9.27 -8.66
C TYR A 85 5.45 10.07 -9.58
N ILE A 86 6.29 10.94 -9.04
CA ILE A 86 7.33 11.66 -9.81
C ILE A 86 8.69 10.95 -9.77
N ASN A 87 8.83 9.91 -8.95
CA ASN A 87 10.07 9.17 -8.75
C ASN A 87 9.96 7.69 -9.18
N LEU A 88 8.96 7.36 -10.03
CA LEU A 88 8.63 5.98 -10.40
C LEU A 88 9.82 5.19 -10.95
N HIS A 89 10.63 5.77 -11.81
CA HIS A 89 11.76 5.07 -12.43
C HIS A 89 12.80 4.58 -11.41
N LYS A 90 13.21 5.44 -10.47
CA LYS A 90 14.18 5.03 -9.44
C LYS A 90 13.57 4.07 -8.44
N ALA A 91 12.31 4.29 -8.04
CA ALA A 91 11.57 3.41 -7.16
C ALA A 91 11.38 2.02 -7.77
N TYR A 92 11.02 1.94 -9.04
CA TYR A 92 10.86 0.71 -9.79
C TYR A 92 12.16 -0.09 -9.90
N LYS A 93 13.26 0.56 -10.31
CA LYS A 93 14.57 -0.09 -10.43
C LYS A 93 14.98 -0.75 -9.11
N GLU A 94 14.87 -0.03 -8.00
CA GLU A 94 15.22 -0.54 -6.68
C GLU A 94 14.29 -1.69 -6.24
N LEU A 95 12.99 -1.57 -6.49
CA LEU A 95 12.00 -2.63 -6.20
C LEU A 95 12.35 -3.91 -6.98
N ILE A 96 12.64 -3.81 -8.28
CA ILE A 96 13.00 -4.96 -9.13
C ILE A 96 14.27 -5.64 -8.65
N ILE A 97 15.30 -4.87 -8.26
CA ILE A 97 16.56 -5.42 -7.72
C ILE A 97 16.25 -6.29 -6.48
N ASN A 98 15.38 -5.85 -5.60
CA ASN A 98 15.04 -6.59 -4.39
C ASN A 98 14.11 -7.78 -4.69
N LEU A 99 13.14 -7.64 -5.58
CA LEU A 99 12.24 -8.73 -5.99
C LEU A 99 13.01 -9.90 -6.63
N LYS A 100 14.03 -9.63 -7.44
CA LYS A 100 14.88 -10.65 -8.08
C LYS A 100 15.62 -11.55 -7.08
N LYS A 101 15.83 -11.08 -5.84
CA LYS A 101 16.47 -11.87 -4.78
C LYS A 101 15.53 -12.89 -4.14
N ILE A 102 14.23 -12.73 -4.30
CA ILE A 102 13.21 -13.60 -3.68
C ILE A 102 12.95 -14.79 -4.59
N LYS A 103 13.42 -15.97 -4.19
CA LYS A 103 13.26 -17.21 -4.97
C LYS A 103 11.97 -17.95 -4.59
N GLY A 104 11.26 -18.47 -5.58
CA GLY A 104 10.04 -19.27 -5.41
C GLY A 104 8.76 -18.51 -5.79
N ASN A 105 7.61 -19.09 -5.45
CA ASN A 105 6.31 -18.50 -5.80
C ASN A 105 6.00 -17.27 -4.95
N ILE A 106 5.77 -16.15 -5.60
CA ILE A 106 5.43 -14.89 -4.93
C ILE A 106 3.93 -14.59 -5.10
N THR A 107 3.25 -14.37 -3.99
CA THR A 107 1.96 -13.67 -3.95
C THR A 107 2.24 -12.24 -3.49
N VAL A 108 1.87 -11.25 -4.29
CA VAL A 108 2.07 -9.84 -3.97
C VAL A 108 0.78 -9.16 -3.56
N PHE A 109 0.87 -8.32 -2.54
CA PHE A 109 -0.17 -7.39 -2.13
C PHE A 109 0.33 -5.96 -2.21
N THR A 110 -0.51 -5.04 -2.70
CA THR A 110 -0.24 -3.60 -2.71
C THR A 110 -1.53 -2.82 -2.57
N HIS A 111 -1.44 -1.51 -2.47
CA HIS A 111 -2.61 -0.63 -2.43
C HIS A 111 -3.52 -0.79 -3.64
N ALA A 112 -4.81 -0.64 -3.42
CA ALA A 112 -5.79 -0.59 -4.50
C ALA A 112 -5.63 0.70 -5.31
N LEU A 113 -5.89 0.62 -6.62
CA LEU A 113 -6.05 1.79 -7.47
C LEU A 113 -7.42 2.39 -7.19
N GLU A 114 -7.51 3.34 -6.27
CA GLU A 114 -8.79 3.84 -5.74
C GLU A 114 -8.88 5.37 -5.60
N GLY A 115 -7.84 6.12 -6.00
CA GLY A 115 -7.87 7.59 -6.00
C GLY A 115 -7.88 8.22 -4.61
N GLY A 116 -7.49 7.47 -3.57
CA GLY A 116 -7.42 7.94 -2.19
C GLY A 116 -6.18 8.79 -1.92
N HIS A 117 -5.02 8.24 -2.28
CA HIS A 117 -3.70 8.85 -2.16
C HIS A 117 -2.87 8.53 -3.41
N GLU A 118 -2.17 9.52 -3.94
CA GLU A 118 -1.38 9.36 -5.17
C GLU A 118 -0.21 8.37 -5.01
N ASP A 119 0.42 8.29 -3.82
CA ASP A 119 1.49 7.32 -3.58
C ASP A 119 0.94 5.88 -3.51
N HIS A 120 -0.31 5.68 -3.00
CA HIS A 120 -0.98 4.38 -3.02
C HIS A 120 -1.24 3.92 -4.46
N ASP A 121 -1.83 4.80 -5.27
CA ASP A 121 -2.08 4.53 -6.68
C ASP A 121 -0.76 4.27 -7.44
N ALA A 122 0.33 5.00 -7.11
CA ALA A 122 1.66 4.78 -7.68
C ALA A 122 2.23 3.39 -7.33
N CYS A 123 2.08 2.91 -6.09
CA CYS A 123 2.46 1.54 -5.71
C CYS A 123 1.74 0.49 -6.57
N ASN A 124 0.45 0.69 -6.84
CA ASN A 124 -0.31 -0.21 -7.71
C ASN A 124 0.29 -0.29 -9.12
N TYR A 125 0.64 0.86 -9.70
CA TYR A 125 1.28 0.90 -11.03
C TYR A 125 2.66 0.25 -11.05
N LEU A 126 3.48 0.44 -10.02
CA LEU A 126 4.79 -0.23 -9.91
C LEU A 126 4.63 -1.76 -9.97
N ILE A 127 3.66 -2.33 -9.25
CA ILE A 127 3.40 -3.78 -9.26
C ILE A 127 2.83 -4.24 -10.60
N LYS A 128 1.90 -3.49 -11.21
CA LYS A 128 1.37 -3.81 -12.53
C LYS A 128 2.48 -3.95 -13.56
N ILE A 129 3.37 -2.96 -13.64
CA ILE A 129 4.47 -2.95 -14.61
C ILE A 129 5.50 -4.05 -14.29
N ALA A 130 5.81 -4.29 -13.01
CA ALA A 130 6.69 -5.37 -12.61
C ALA A 130 6.14 -6.74 -13.06
N ASN A 131 4.84 -6.97 -12.88
CA ASN A 131 4.22 -8.22 -13.31
C ASN A 131 4.10 -8.35 -14.83
N PHE A 132 3.75 -7.26 -15.51
CA PHE A 132 3.67 -7.23 -16.97
C PHE A 132 5.02 -7.60 -17.61
N LYS A 133 6.11 -6.97 -17.15
CA LYS A 133 7.44 -7.15 -17.74
C LYS A 133 8.12 -8.48 -17.36
N TYR A 134 8.03 -8.89 -16.09
CA TYR A 134 8.84 -9.99 -15.58
C TYR A 134 8.05 -11.22 -15.17
N LYS A 135 6.71 -11.14 -15.11
CA LYS A 135 5.82 -12.21 -14.62
C LYS A 135 6.26 -12.79 -13.27
N PHE A 136 6.79 -11.93 -12.38
CA PHE A 136 7.33 -12.33 -11.08
C PHE A 136 6.31 -13.02 -10.17
N PHE A 137 5.04 -12.63 -10.29
CA PHE A 137 4.06 -12.96 -9.29
C PHE A 137 3.12 -14.06 -9.79
N LYS A 138 2.98 -15.11 -8.98
CA LYS A 138 1.94 -16.12 -9.19
C LYS A 138 0.55 -15.50 -9.03
N GLU A 139 0.41 -14.59 -8.06
CA GLU A 139 -0.84 -13.88 -7.79
C GLU A 139 -0.56 -12.43 -7.37
N CYS A 140 -1.37 -11.51 -7.91
CA CYS A 140 -1.30 -10.08 -7.62
C CYS A 140 -2.62 -9.61 -7.03
N TYR A 141 -2.58 -9.11 -5.81
CA TYR A 141 -3.73 -8.57 -5.10
C TYR A 141 -3.53 -7.12 -4.70
N GLN A 142 -4.65 -6.42 -4.60
CA GLN A 142 -4.72 -5.06 -4.08
C GLN A 142 -5.70 -5.01 -2.91
N PHE A 143 -5.37 -4.21 -1.90
CA PHE A 143 -6.20 -3.98 -0.73
C PHE A 143 -6.65 -2.52 -0.65
N PRO A 144 -7.91 -2.23 -0.26
CA PRO A 144 -8.37 -0.87 -0.08
C PRO A 144 -7.76 -0.24 1.17
N ALA A 145 -7.38 1.03 1.07
CA ALA A 145 -6.99 1.84 2.21
C ALA A 145 -8.10 2.86 2.52
N TYR A 146 -8.28 3.84 1.64
CA TYR A 146 -9.37 4.80 1.74
C TYR A 146 -9.64 5.48 0.40
N ASN A 147 -10.90 5.79 0.10
CA ASN A 147 -11.31 6.47 -1.11
C ASN A 147 -12.50 7.42 -0.88
N GLY A 148 -12.61 8.42 -1.74
CA GLY A 148 -13.70 9.41 -1.72
C GLY A 148 -14.76 9.19 -2.79
N LYS A 149 -14.89 7.98 -3.35
CA LYS A 149 -15.85 7.67 -4.40
C LYS A 149 -17.28 7.96 -3.97
N ASN A 150 -18.00 8.77 -4.75
CA ASN A 150 -19.40 9.16 -4.49
C ASN A 150 -19.63 9.82 -3.12
N LEU A 151 -18.61 10.46 -2.57
CA LEU A 151 -18.73 11.23 -1.34
C LEU A 151 -18.46 12.71 -1.63
N PRO A 152 -19.16 13.64 -0.98
CA PRO A 152 -18.91 15.07 -1.12
C PRO A 152 -17.60 15.48 -0.43
N PHE A 153 -17.10 16.67 -0.77
CA PHE A 153 -15.92 17.29 -0.16
C PHE A 153 -14.74 16.32 -0.01
N ILE A 154 -14.09 16.33 1.16
CA ILE A 154 -12.95 15.50 1.52
C ILE A 154 -13.33 14.23 2.29
N PHE A 155 -14.64 13.92 2.38
CA PHE A 155 -15.09 12.69 3.04
C PHE A 155 -14.56 11.44 2.30
N PHE A 156 -14.36 10.38 3.06
CA PHE A 156 -13.79 9.14 2.56
C PHE A 156 -14.34 7.90 3.29
N ARG A 157 -14.24 6.77 2.63
CA ARG A 157 -14.48 5.44 3.20
C ARG A 157 -13.16 4.75 3.44
N VAL A 158 -13.04 4.03 4.57
CA VAL A 158 -11.85 3.28 4.95
C VAL A 158 -12.07 1.79 4.71
N LEU A 159 -11.02 1.08 4.27
CA LEU A 159 -11.01 -0.38 4.05
C LEU A 159 -12.21 -0.87 3.21
N SER A 160 -12.68 -0.06 2.29
CA SER A 160 -13.86 -0.33 1.46
C SER A 160 -13.47 -0.43 0.00
N PRO A 161 -13.52 -1.64 -0.62
CA PRO A 161 -13.13 -1.82 -2.00
C PRO A 161 -14.10 -1.11 -2.96
N ILE A 162 -13.57 -0.60 -4.06
CA ILE A 162 -14.38 -0.02 -5.15
C ILE A 162 -14.69 -1.08 -6.21
N SER A 163 -15.88 -0.97 -6.83
CA SER A 163 -16.36 -1.94 -7.84
C SER A 163 -15.50 -1.99 -9.10
N GLU A 164 -14.87 -0.89 -9.47
CA GLU A 164 -14.00 -0.77 -10.64
C GLU A 164 -12.79 -1.72 -10.59
N ASN A 165 -12.36 -2.11 -9.39
CA ASN A 165 -11.29 -3.07 -9.18
C ASN A 165 -11.73 -4.55 -9.37
N GLY A 166 -13.04 -4.80 -9.57
CA GLY A 166 -13.59 -6.12 -9.86
C GLY A 166 -13.93 -6.94 -8.61
N LYS A 167 -13.92 -8.26 -8.75
CA LYS A 167 -14.37 -9.20 -7.72
C LYS A 167 -13.63 -9.03 -6.39
N VAL A 168 -14.39 -9.01 -5.30
CA VAL A 168 -13.88 -8.90 -3.93
C VAL A 168 -13.70 -10.29 -3.32
N TYR A 169 -12.51 -10.57 -2.79
CA TYR A 169 -12.18 -11.75 -2.03
C TYR A 169 -12.08 -11.39 -0.56
N LYS A 170 -12.93 -12.01 0.26
CA LYS A 170 -13.03 -11.75 1.70
C LYS A 170 -12.35 -12.84 2.51
N LYS A 171 -11.72 -12.49 3.64
CA LYS A 171 -11.22 -13.41 4.64
C LYS A 171 -11.72 -12.98 6.01
N LYS A 172 -12.29 -13.93 6.78
CA LYS A 172 -12.79 -13.65 8.13
C LYS A 172 -11.66 -13.24 9.06
N TYR A 173 -11.93 -12.29 9.93
CA TYR A 173 -11.09 -12.01 11.10
C TYR A 173 -11.36 -13.07 12.16
N LYS A 174 -10.31 -13.54 12.84
CA LYS A 174 -10.49 -14.22 14.11
C LYS A 174 -10.94 -13.20 15.16
N PHE A 175 -11.80 -13.59 16.08
CA PHE A 175 -12.41 -12.68 17.05
C PHE A 175 -11.37 -11.86 17.81
N PHE A 176 -10.39 -12.51 18.41
CA PHE A 176 -9.33 -11.84 19.17
C PHE A 176 -8.34 -11.02 18.31
N ASP A 177 -8.15 -11.38 17.04
CA ASP A 177 -7.24 -10.64 16.17
C ASP A 177 -7.73 -9.21 15.91
N ARG A 178 -9.06 -8.96 15.94
CA ARG A 178 -9.63 -7.61 15.78
C ARG A 178 -9.15 -6.66 16.88
N PHE A 179 -9.16 -7.12 18.13
CA PHE A 179 -8.68 -6.32 19.26
C PHE A 179 -7.16 -6.10 19.18
N LYS A 180 -6.40 -7.10 18.75
CA LYS A 180 -4.96 -6.95 18.47
C LYS A 180 -4.71 -5.88 17.40
N PHE A 181 -5.49 -5.88 16.32
CA PHE A 181 -5.35 -4.89 15.25
C PHE A 181 -5.64 -3.48 15.75
N ILE A 182 -6.70 -3.29 16.56
CA ILE A 182 -6.98 -2.02 17.20
C ILE A 182 -5.83 -1.60 18.13
N TYR A 183 -5.32 -2.53 18.94
CA TYR A 183 -4.17 -2.27 19.81
C TYR A 183 -2.93 -1.85 19.01
N PHE A 184 -2.66 -2.46 17.86
CA PHE A 184 -1.51 -2.11 17.02
C PHE A 184 -1.61 -0.70 16.44
N LEU A 185 -2.80 -0.15 16.23
CA LEU A 185 -2.95 1.22 15.76
C LEU A 185 -2.32 2.24 16.72
N PHE A 186 -2.32 1.97 18.03
CA PHE A 186 -1.75 2.86 19.04
C PHE A 186 -0.21 2.87 19.06
N PHE A 187 0.45 2.00 18.29
CA PHE A 187 1.90 2.02 18.13
C PHE A 187 2.37 3.14 17.20
N TYR A 188 1.51 3.65 16.30
CA TYR A 188 1.86 4.72 15.36
C TYR A 188 1.73 6.12 15.99
N LYS A 189 2.43 6.32 17.10
CA LYS A 189 2.36 7.57 17.89
C LYS A 189 2.75 8.81 17.10
N SER A 190 3.71 8.67 16.16
CA SER A 190 4.13 9.76 15.28
C SER A 190 3.05 10.25 14.33
N GLN A 191 2.02 9.42 14.09
CA GLN A 191 0.93 9.68 13.16
C GLN A 191 -0.39 10.08 13.86
N LEU A 192 -0.43 10.14 15.18
CA LEU A 192 -1.65 10.38 15.96
C LEU A 192 -2.44 11.61 15.46
N LYS A 193 -1.76 12.73 15.19
CA LYS A 193 -2.41 13.97 14.71
C LYS A 193 -3.11 13.77 13.35
N ILE A 194 -2.51 13.00 12.45
CA ILE A 194 -3.07 12.71 11.12
C ILE A 194 -4.20 11.69 11.25
N TRP A 195 -4.06 10.77 12.18
CA TRP A 195 -4.95 9.65 12.36
C TRP A 195 -6.22 9.96 13.17
N ILE A 196 -6.29 11.13 13.88
CA ILE A 196 -7.50 11.53 14.62
C ILE A 196 -8.76 11.43 13.75
N GLY A 197 -8.68 11.87 12.48
CA GLY A 197 -9.80 11.75 11.54
C GLY A 197 -10.00 10.34 10.95
N LEU A 198 -9.01 9.43 11.07
CA LEU A 198 -9.03 8.10 10.47
C LEU A 198 -9.35 7.00 11.50
N TYR A 199 -8.85 7.13 12.73
CA TYR A 199 -9.00 6.16 13.82
C TYR A 199 -10.43 5.67 14.06
N PRO A 200 -11.43 6.55 14.24
CA PRO A 200 -12.79 6.09 14.54
C PRO A 200 -13.31 5.15 13.45
N PHE A 201 -13.03 5.46 12.20
CA PHE A 201 -13.50 4.66 11.06
C PHE A 201 -12.77 3.30 10.95
N ILE A 202 -11.45 3.25 11.24
CA ILE A 202 -10.70 1.98 11.24
C ILE A 202 -11.16 1.10 12.41
N ILE A 203 -11.28 1.66 13.61
CA ILE A 203 -11.74 0.94 14.80
C ILE A 203 -13.14 0.39 14.55
N PHE A 204 -14.06 1.22 14.03
CA PHE A 204 -15.40 0.78 13.64
C PHE A 204 -15.34 -0.39 12.64
N LYS A 205 -14.48 -0.32 11.63
CA LYS A 205 -14.29 -1.41 10.66
C LYS A 205 -13.83 -2.70 11.33
N TYR A 206 -12.85 -2.66 12.22
CA TYR A 206 -12.37 -3.85 12.91
C TYR A 206 -13.39 -4.43 13.88
N LEU A 207 -14.19 -3.61 14.55
CA LEU A 207 -15.21 -4.07 15.51
C LEU A 207 -16.42 -4.68 14.80
N PHE A 208 -16.93 -4.04 13.76
CA PHE A 208 -18.24 -4.38 13.19
C PHE A 208 -18.16 -5.18 11.88
N TYR A 209 -17.08 -5.04 11.11
CA TYR A 209 -16.92 -5.83 9.89
C TYR A 209 -16.15 -7.12 10.17
N LYS A 210 -16.77 -8.25 9.81
CA LYS A 210 -16.23 -9.58 10.13
C LYS A 210 -15.13 -10.04 9.17
N THR A 211 -14.83 -9.29 8.11
CA THR A 211 -13.91 -9.71 7.05
C THR A 211 -13.05 -8.55 6.55
N ASP A 212 -11.80 -8.85 6.16
CA ASP A 212 -11.05 -7.99 5.24
C ASP A 212 -11.54 -8.17 3.79
N ALA A 213 -11.09 -7.30 2.91
CA ALA A 213 -11.40 -7.33 1.50
C ALA A 213 -10.16 -7.08 0.66
N ILE A 214 -9.94 -7.92 -0.35
CA ILE A 214 -8.91 -7.72 -1.39
C ILE A 214 -9.51 -7.95 -2.77
N GLN A 215 -8.85 -7.46 -3.80
CA GLN A 215 -9.24 -7.66 -5.20
C GLN A 215 -8.01 -8.05 -6.01
N LYS A 216 -8.17 -8.85 -7.09
CA LYS A 216 -7.06 -9.13 -8.00
C LYS A 216 -6.70 -7.87 -8.79
N ILE A 217 -5.40 -7.63 -9.00
CA ILE A 217 -4.94 -6.56 -9.88
C ILE A 217 -5.21 -6.98 -11.33
N LYS A 218 -5.92 -6.12 -12.06
CA LYS A 218 -6.14 -6.31 -13.52
C LYS A 218 -4.86 -5.88 -14.26
N THR A 219 -4.17 -6.83 -14.87
CA THR A 219 -2.90 -6.58 -15.57
C THR A 219 -3.07 -6.28 -17.06
N ASN A 220 -4.19 -6.65 -17.65
CA ASN A 220 -4.53 -6.41 -19.06
C ASN A 220 -4.93 -4.96 -19.38
N THR A 221 -5.20 -4.13 -18.40
CA THR A 221 -5.46 -2.69 -18.57
C THR A 221 -4.45 -1.91 -17.75
N LEU A 222 -3.38 -1.46 -18.39
CA LEU A 222 -2.30 -0.77 -17.69
C LEU A 222 -2.73 0.59 -17.14
N ILE A 223 -3.55 1.33 -17.88
CA ILE A 223 -3.97 2.69 -17.52
C ILE A 223 -5.49 2.75 -17.41
N ARG A 224 -5.98 3.28 -16.31
CA ARG A 224 -7.39 3.60 -16.12
C ARG A 224 -7.59 4.64 -15.01
N LEU A 225 -8.66 5.40 -15.10
CA LEU A 225 -9.15 6.21 -13.99
C LEU A 225 -9.58 5.29 -12.83
N PRO A 226 -9.20 5.57 -11.58
CA PRO A 226 -9.63 4.77 -10.42
C PRO A 226 -11.14 4.64 -10.34
N HIS A 227 -11.88 5.73 -10.38
CA HIS A 227 -13.34 5.81 -10.44
C HIS A 227 -13.80 7.11 -11.09
N LYS A 228 -15.07 7.21 -11.49
CA LYS A 228 -15.67 8.43 -11.97
C LYS A 228 -15.71 9.52 -10.89
N GLY A 229 -15.64 10.79 -11.30
CA GLY A 229 -15.65 11.96 -10.42
C GLY A 229 -14.27 12.33 -9.87
N LYS A 230 -14.22 13.42 -9.11
CA LYS A 230 -12.97 13.98 -8.57
C LYS A 230 -12.38 13.05 -7.51
N LEU A 231 -11.10 12.70 -7.66
CA LEU A 231 -10.40 11.81 -6.77
C LEU A 231 -10.10 12.48 -5.41
N LEU A 232 -9.93 11.70 -4.34
CA LEU A 232 -9.75 12.25 -3.01
C LEU A 232 -8.46 13.09 -2.88
N TYR A 233 -7.36 12.65 -3.49
CA TYR A 233 -6.13 13.44 -3.49
C TYR A 233 -6.25 14.73 -4.30
N GLU A 234 -7.17 14.81 -5.30
CA GLU A 234 -7.50 16.06 -5.99
C GLU A 234 -8.32 17.00 -5.09
N LYS A 235 -9.31 16.44 -4.37
CA LYS A 235 -10.12 17.20 -3.41
C LYS A 235 -9.24 17.79 -2.30
N ARG A 236 -8.21 17.06 -1.88
CA ARG A 236 -7.21 17.47 -0.88
C ARG A 236 -6.10 18.37 -1.46
N LYS A 237 -6.13 18.67 -2.77
CA LYS A 237 -5.16 19.52 -3.47
C LYS A 237 -3.71 19.02 -3.45
N TYR A 238 -3.48 17.71 -3.29
CA TYR A 238 -2.14 17.12 -3.33
C TYR A 238 -1.62 17.02 -4.77
N CYS A 239 -2.45 16.49 -5.67
CA CYS A 239 -2.11 16.27 -7.06
C CYS A 239 -3.37 16.26 -7.91
N THR A 240 -3.32 16.71 -9.17
CA THR A 240 -4.40 16.48 -10.14
C THR A 240 -4.22 15.13 -10.82
N TYR A 241 -5.32 14.44 -11.16
CA TYR A 241 -5.23 13.20 -11.92
C TYR A 241 -4.48 13.36 -13.25
N LYS A 242 -4.68 14.48 -13.94
CA LYS A 242 -3.94 14.80 -15.18
C LYS A 242 -2.43 14.77 -14.98
N LYS A 243 -1.93 15.45 -13.92
CA LYS A 243 -0.49 15.47 -13.59
C LYS A 243 0.02 14.09 -13.22
N PHE A 244 -0.71 13.37 -12.37
CA PHE A 244 -0.40 12.01 -11.98
C PHE A 244 -0.34 11.08 -13.21
N ASN A 245 -1.41 11.08 -14.02
CA ASN A 245 -1.54 10.21 -15.19
C ASN A 245 -0.44 10.44 -16.22
N ASN A 246 -0.04 11.70 -16.47
CA ASN A 246 1.06 12.01 -17.38
C ASN A 246 2.39 11.37 -16.91
N LYS A 247 2.65 11.35 -15.59
CA LYS A 247 3.85 10.69 -15.04
C LYS A 247 3.77 9.17 -15.18
N ILE A 248 2.59 8.58 -14.94
CA ILE A 248 2.35 7.16 -15.15
C ILE A 248 2.51 6.77 -16.63
N LEU A 249 1.94 7.56 -17.55
CA LEU A 249 2.07 7.34 -18.99
C LEU A 249 3.54 7.32 -19.45
N ASN A 250 4.32 8.32 -19.04
CA ASN A 250 5.73 8.39 -19.36
C ASN A 250 6.51 7.19 -18.77
N PHE A 251 6.20 6.81 -17.55
CA PHE A 251 6.79 5.63 -16.92
C PHE A 251 6.45 4.35 -17.69
N ILE A 252 5.19 4.14 -18.06
CA ILE A 252 4.75 2.95 -18.81
C ILE A 252 5.44 2.90 -20.18
N LYS A 253 5.48 4.02 -20.92
CA LYS A 253 6.14 4.08 -22.23
C LYS A 253 7.60 3.58 -22.18
N THR A 254 8.35 3.96 -21.15
CA THR A 254 9.75 3.54 -20.97
C THR A 254 9.91 2.02 -20.83
N TYR A 255 8.88 1.31 -20.31
CA TYR A 255 8.98 -0.13 -20.05
C TYR A 255 8.14 -1.00 -20.99
N ASN A 256 7.25 -0.39 -21.82
CA ASN A 256 6.48 -1.11 -22.86
C ASN A 256 7.21 -1.21 -24.21
N ASN A 257 8.23 -0.38 -24.45
CA ASN A 257 8.99 -0.36 -25.72
C ASN A 257 10.19 -1.34 -25.68
N ILE A 258 10.06 -2.42 -24.92
CA ILE A 258 11.09 -3.48 -24.88
C ILE A 258 10.42 -4.85 -25.07
#